data_992d9faf53b39efba0b18a4d33647293
#
_entry.id   992d9faf53b39efba0b18a4d33647293
#
_cell.length_a   1.000
_cell.length_b   1.000
_cell.length_c   1.000
_cell.angle_alpha   90.00
_cell.angle_beta   90.00
_cell.angle_gamma   90.00
#
_symmetry.space_group_name_H-M   'P 1'
#
loop_
_entity.id
_entity.type
_entity.pdbx_description
1 polymer ?
#
loop_
_entity_poly.entity_id
_entity_poly.type
_entity_poly.pdbx_seq_one_letter_code
_entity_poly.pdbx_strand_id
1 'polypeptide(L)'
;MRLFLLTLLKFLALCAPAYGVLLFIWGSIFPDIHAANLSYRPVSPGHLHTRLREARTTHDVDLLFLGSSHAYRGFDPRIFESAGIRTFNLGSSSQTPLQTRVLLNRYLDQLNPEQVIFEVYPVTFELDGVESGIDLIANDSKDIQLLEMSAEINHPLVWNTLCYAGMRAALGLDKDLSEPVT
;
A
#
# COMPACT_ATOMS: atom_id res chain seq x y z
N MET A 1 40.59 11.79 -7.72
CA MET A 1 39.15 11.89 -7.91
C MET A 1 38.57 10.65 -8.63
N ARG A 2 39.02 10.30 -9.85
CA ARG A 2 38.50 9.14 -10.61
C ARG A 2 38.64 7.80 -9.86
N LEU A 3 39.78 7.52 -9.24
CA LEU A 3 40.00 6.29 -8.47
C LEU A 3 39.08 6.21 -7.25
N PHE A 4 38.91 7.32 -6.53
CA PHE A 4 37.97 7.40 -5.40
C PHE A 4 36.54 7.11 -5.83
N LEU A 5 36.07 7.72 -6.91
CA LEU A 5 34.71 7.50 -7.43
C LEU A 5 34.51 6.03 -7.84
N LEU A 6 35.49 5.42 -8.49
CA LEU A 6 35.42 4.00 -8.87
C LEU A 6 35.39 3.08 -7.64
N THR A 7 36.16 3.39 -6.61
CA THR A 7 36.17 2.61 -5.36
C THR A 7 34.83 2.77 -4.62
N LEU A 8 34.30 4.00 -4.55
CA LEU A 8 33.00 4.27 -3.96
C LEU A 8 31.87 3.51 -4.70
N LEU A 9 31.86 3.55 -6.03
CA LEU A 9 30.89 2.82 -6.83
C LEU A 9 30.95 1.31 -6.60
N LYS A 10 32.16 0.72 -6.53
CA LYS A 10 32.34 -0.70 -6.23
C LYS A 10 31.84 -1.05 -4.82
N PHE A 11 32.11 -0.18 -3.85
CA PHE A 11 31.64 -0.35 -2.48
C PHE A 11 30.10 -0.32 -2.43
N LEU A 12 29.46 0.68 -3.05
CA LEU A 12 28.00 0.78 -3.09
C LEU A 12 27.37 -0.40 -3.85
N ALA A 13 28.00 -0.84 -4.95
CA ALA A 13 27.54 -2.00 -5.72
C ALA A 13 27.60 -3.31 -4.92
N LEU A 14 28.45 -3.40 -3.91
CA LEU A 14 28.52 -4.54 -2.99
C LEU A 14 27.57 -4.37 -1.79
N CYS A 15 27.56 -3.18 -1.19
CA CYS A 15 26.79 -2.93 0.03
C CYS A 15 25.28 -2.91 -0.20
N ALA A 16 24.82 -2.38 -1.33
CA ALA A 16 23.37 -2.30 -1.60
C ALA A 16 22.72 -3.68 -1.75
N PRO A 17 23.26 -4.63 -2.55
CA PRO A 17 22.74 -5.99 -2.59
C PRO A 17 22.85 -6.72 -1.25
N ALA A 18 23.98 -6.56 -0.53
CA ALA A 18 24.18 -7.17 0.77
C ALA A 18 23.13 -6.68 1.78
N TYR A 19 22.83 -5.38 1.78
CA TYR A 19 21.76 -4.81 2.60
C TYR A 19 20.39 -5.40 2.24
N GLY A 20 20.09 -5.50 0.95
CA GLY A 20 18.82 -6.11 0.48
C GLY A 20 18.66 -7.56 0.96
N VAL A 21 19.74 -8.37 0.83
CA VAL A 21 19.74 -9.76 1.33
C VAL A 21 19.52 -9.81 2.83
N LEU A 22 20.24 -8.99 3.59
CA LEU A 22 20.07 -8.92 5.06
C LEU A 22 18.66 -8.48 5.45
N LEU A 23 18.10 -7.48 4.77
CA LEU A 23 16.74 -7.01 4.98
C LEU A 23 15.72 -8.13 4.70
N PHE A 24 15.93 -8.89 3.62
CA PHE A 24 15.07 -10.02 3.27
C PHE A 24 15.13 -11.14 4.30
N ILE A 25 16.33 -11.54 4.71
CA ILE A 25 16.51 -12.57 5.73
C ILE A 25 15.87 -12.12 7.04
N TRP A 26 16.13 -10.88 7.45
CA TRP A 26 15.57 -10.31 8.68
C TRP A 26 14.04 -10.31 8.68
N GLY A 27 13.43 -9.76 7.62
CA GLY A 27 11.97 -9.70 7.49
C GLY A 27 11.30 -11.07 7.35
N SER A 28 12.05 -12.11 6.92
CA SER A 28 11.53 -13.48 6.79
C SER A 28 11.62 -14.28 8.09
N ILE A 29 12.56 -13.95 8.96
CA ILE A 29 12.81 -14.68 10.23
C ILE A 29 12.12 -14.01 11.42
N PHE A 30 12.16 -12.68 11.46
CA PHE A 30 11.63 -11.90 12.56
C PHE A 30 10.33 -11.20 12.16
N PRO A 31 9.17 -11.69 12.61
CA PRO A 31 7.93 -10.98 12.37
C PRO A 31 7.95 -9.63 13.10
N ASP A 32 7.19 -8.70 12.59
CA ASP A 32 6.90 -7.29 12.90
C ASP A 32 7.38 -6.67 14.23
N ILE A 33 7.46 -7.45 15.32
CA ILE A 33 7.76 -6.94 16.67
C ILE A 33 9.21 -6.46 16.82
N HIS A 34 10.12 -6.95 15.98
CA HIS A 34 11.56 -6.68 16.10
C HIS A 34 12.16 -5.89 14.95
N ALA A 35 11.34 -5.52 13.96
CA ALA A 35 11.83 -4.82 12.77
C ALA A 35 11.43 -3.34 12.79
N ALA A 36 12.09 -2.53 13.62
CA ALA A 36 11.86 -1.08 13.63
C ALA A 36 12.01 -0.42 12.24
N ASN A 37 12.75 -1.07 11.33
CA ASN A 37 13.06 -0.57 9.99
C ASN A 37 12.28 -1.25 8.86
N LEU A 38 11.38 -2.17 9.17
CA LEU A 38 10.60 -2.92 8.19
C LEU A 38 9.22 -3.21 8.76
N SER A 39 8.17 -2.89 8.02
CA SER A 39 6.80 -3.26 8.37
C SER A 39 6.10 -3.79 7.13
N TYR A 40 5.94 -5.11 7.05
CA TYR A 40 5.25 -5.78 5.95
C TYR A 40 4.14 -6.65 6.53
N ARG A 41 2.92 -6.12 6.52
CA ARG A 41 1.73 -6.76 7.11
C ARG A 41 0.64 -6.95 6.05
N PRO A 42 0.76 -7.98 5.20
CA PRO A 42 -0.36 -8.36 4.34
C PRO A 42 -1.54 -8.78 5.21
N VAL A 43 -2.76 -8.47 4.75
CA VAL A 43 -4.01 -8.81 5.48
C VAL A 43 -4.10 -8.14 6.87
N SER A 44 -3.56 -6.91 7.01
CA SER A 44 -3.62 -6.14 8.25
C SER A 44 -5.06 -5.73 8.62
N PRO A 45 -5.32 -5.37 9.91
CA PRO A 45 -6.62 -4.86 10.34
C PRO A 45 -7.11 -3.71 9.46
N GLY A 46 -8.40 -3.73 9.09
CA GLY A 46 -9.01 -2.72 8.20
C GLY A 46 -9.40 -3.26 6.82
N HIS A 47 -9.15 -4.56 6.56
CA HIS A 47 -9.61 -5.26 5.35
C HIS A 47 -9.14 -4.65 4.01
N LEU A 48 -8.04 -3.87 4.00
CA LEU A 48 -7.55 -3.25 2.77
C LEU A 48 -7.22 -4.30 1.71
N HIS A 49 -6.55 -5.40 2.10
CA HIS A 49 -6.21 -6.50 1.18
C HIS A 49 -7.45 -7.06 0.46
N THR A 50 -8.49 -7.41 1.21
CA THR A 50 -9.74 -7.94 0.66
C THR A 50 -10.41 -6.95 -0.29
N ARG A 51 -10.51 -5.68 0.13
CA ARG A 51 -11.11 -4.63 -0.70
C ARG A 51 -10.34 -4.36 -1.99
N LEU A 52 -9.01 -4.37 -1.95
CA LEU A 52 -8.21 -4.20 -3.17
C LEU A 52 -8.36 -5.40 -4.13
N ARG A 53 -8.58 -6.61 -3.60
CA ARG A 53 -8.93 -7.77 -4.44
C ARG A 53 -10.31 -7.63 -5.06
N GLU A 54 -11.30 -7.23 -4.28
CA GLU A 54 -12.67 -6.99 -4.76
C GLU A 54 -12.71 -5.86 -5.79
N ALA A 55 -11.95 -4.77 -5.57
CA ALA A 55 -11.86 -3.64 -6.51
C ALA A 55 -11.44 -4.07 -7.91
N ARG A 56 -10.63 -5.13 -8.04
CA ARG A 56 -10.15 -5.64 -9.34
C ARG A 56 -11.23 -6.37 -10.15
N THR A 57 -12.33 -6.72 -9.54
CA THR A 57 -13.44 -7.45 -10.16
C THR A 57 -14.77 -6.72 -10.09
N THR A 58 -14.82 -5.60 -9.35
CA THR A 58 -16.00 -4.75 -9.23
C THR A 58 -16.01 -3.71 -10.33
N HIS A 59 -17.19 -3.43 -10.89
CA HIS A 59 -17.40 -2.47 -11.98
C HIS A 59 -18.68 -1.67 -11.75
N ASP A 60 -18.73 -0.47 -12.32
CA ASP A 60 -19.95 0.34 -12.44
C ASP A 60 -20.67 0.56 -11.10
N VAL A 61 -19.96 1.11 -10.13
CA VAL A 61 -20.54 1.48 -8.85
C VAL A 61 -21.18 2.85 -8.90
N ASP A 62 -22.25 3.08 -8.12
CA ASP A 62 -22.90 4.40 -8.07
C ASP A 62 -22.03 5.37 -7.22
N LEU A 63 -21.49 4.90 -6.08
CA LEU A 63 -20.67 5.72 -5.19
C LEU A 63 -19.35 5.03 -4.85
N LEU A 64 -18.26 5.78 -4.93
CA LEU A 64 -16.95 5.38 -4.44
C LEU A 64 -16.58 6.23 -3.23
N PHE A 65 -16.33 5.58 -2.07
CA PHE A 65 -15.83 6.24 -0.87
C PHE A 65 -14.31 6.14 -0.78
N LEU A 66 -13.67 7.25 -0.46
CA LEU A 66 -12.23 7.38 -0.22
C LEU A 66 -12.00 8.15 1.07
N GLY A 67 -10.86 7.92 1.71
CA GLY A 67 -10.47 8.62 2.92
C GLY A 67 -9.83 7.72 3.95
N SER A 68 -9.79 8.21 5.19
CA SER A 68 -9.12 7.57 6.31
C SER A 68 -9.94 6.42 6.92
N SER A 69 -9.57 6.03 8.13
CA SER A 69 -10.35 5.07 8.92
C SER A 69 -11.78 5.53 9.20
N HIS A 70 -12.06 6.83 9.13
CA HIS A 70 -13.43 7.35 9.24
C HIS A 70 -14.26 6.96 8.02
N ALA A 71 -13.68 6.98 6.81
CA ALA A 71 -14.38 6.56 5.61
C ALA A 71 -14.77 5.07 5.67
N TYR A 72 -13.84 4.15 5.92
CA TYR A 72 -14.18 2.72 5.88
C TYR A 72 -14.96 2.23 7.11
N ARG A 73 -14.97 2.99 8.20
CA ARG A 73 -15.79 2.67 9.38
C ARG A 73 -17.15 3.37 9.37
N GLY A 74 -17.22 4.55 8.73
CA GLY A 74 -18.42 5.37 8.71
C GLY A 74 -19.38 5.05 7.56
N PHE A 75 -18.88 4.59 6.43
CA PHE A 75 -19.68 4.29 5.24
C PHE A 75 -19.70 2.77 4.99
N ASP A 76 -20.75 2.11 5.50
CA ASP A 76 -20.98 0.68 5.29
C ASP A 76 -21.69 0.45 3.95
N PRO A 77 -21.04 -0.16 2.93
CA PRO A 77 -21.64 -0.43 1.63
C PRO A 77 -22.98 -1.18 1.70
N ARG A 78 -23.15 -2.07 2.67
CA ARG A 78 -24.37 -2.88 2.82
C ARG A 78 -25.62 -2.04 3.13
N ILE A 79 -25.45 -0.89 3.81
CA ILE A 79 -26.54 0.03 4.10
C ILE A 79 -27.03 0.68 2.81
N PHE A 80 -26.11 1.11 1.94
CA PHE A 80 -26.43 1.71 0.65
C PHE A 80 -27.05 0.70 -0.31
N GLU A 81 -26.51 -0.53 -0.33
CA GLU A 81 -27.05 -1.61 -1.15
C GLU A 81 -28.51 -1.94 -0.80
N SER A 82 -28.88 -1.88 0.50
CA SER A 82 -30.27 -2.06 0.92
C SER A 82 -31.23 -0.99 0.34
N ALA A 83 -30.69 0.17 -0.06
CA ALA A 83 -31.42 1.25 -0.73
C ALA A 83 -31.29 1.17 -2.27
N GLY A 84 -30.67 0.12 -2.81
CA GLY A 84 -30.46 -0.07 -4.24
C GLY A 84 -29.30 0.74 -4.82
N ILE A 85 -28.39 1.27 -3.97
CA ILE A 85 -27.24 2.06 -4.36
C ILE A 85 -25.98 1.17 -4.25
N ARG A 86 -25.33 0.89 -5.38
CA ARG A 86 -24.10 0.11 -5.42
C ARG A 86 -22.93 0.99 -4.99
N THR A 87 -22.26 0.61 -3.93
CA THR A 87 -21.14 1.40 -3.40
C THR A 87 -19.87 0.59 -3.26
N PHE A 88 -18.74 1.26 -3.33
CA PHE A 88 -17.44 0.69 -3.00
C PHE A 88 -16.66 1.61 -2.05
N ASN A 89 -15.90 1.03 -1.12
CA ASN A 89 -15.16 1.80 -0.14
C ASN A 89 -13.66 1.47 -0.20
N LEU A 90 -12.86 2.40 -0.73
CA LEU A 90 -11.39 2.32 -0.81
C LEU A 90 -10.69 3.10 0.32
N GLY A 91 -11.41 3.47 1.38
CA GLY A 91 -10.79 4.07 2.55
C GLY A 91 -9.83 3.12 3.27
N SER A 92 -8.73 3.60 3.84
CA SER A 92 -7.76 2.80 4.60
C SER A 92 -7.25 3.52 5.85
N SER A 93 -6.51 2.79 6.72
CA SER A 93 -5.98 3.40 7.94
C SER A 93 -5.06 4.56 7.62
N SER A 94 -5.27 5.71 8.27
CA SER A 94 -4.43 6.91 8.12
C SER A 94 -4.19 7.33 6.67
N GLN A 95 -5.12 7.03 5.76
CA GLN A 95 -4.98 7.31 4.33
C GLN A 95 -4.84 8.81 4.08
N THR A 96 -3.73 9.20 3.48
CA THR A 96 -3.47 10.59 3.08
C THR A 96 -3.85 10.84 1.61
N PRO A 97 -3.83 12.08 1.13
CA PRO A 97 -4.04 12.38 -0.29
C PRO A 97 -3.09 11.64 -1.23
N LEU A 98 -1.87 11.27 -0.79
CA LEU A 98 -0.91 10.52 -1.60
C LEU A 98 -1.43 9.12 -1.93
N GLN A 99 -1.88 8.37 -0.93
CA GLN A 99 -2.43 7.03 -1.15
C GLN A 99 -3.78 7.10 -1.87
N THR A 100 -4.60 8.10 -1.58
CA THR A 100 -5.85 8.36 -2.32
C THR A 100 -5.58 8.53 -3.81
N ARG A 101 -4.55 9.29 -4.20
CA ARG A 101 -4.14 9.45 -5.59
C ARG A 101 -3.74 8.13 -6.24
N VAL A 102 -2.96 7.29 -5.55
CA VAL A 102 -2.57 5.97 -6.07
C VAL A 102 -3.78 5.08 -6.29
N LEU A 103 -4.70 5.04 -5.32
CA LEU A 103 -5.92 4.24 -5.42
C LEU A 103 -6.84 4.73 -6.55
N LEU A 104 -7.01 6.03 -6.70
CA LEU A 104 -7.78 6.60 -7.83
C LEU A 104 -7.14 6.25 -9.16
N ASN A 105 -5.85 6.50 -9.35
CA ASN A 105 -5.17 6.21 -10.61
C ASN A 105 -5.27 4.73 -11.00
N ARG A 106 -5.41 3.83 -10.03
CA ARG A 106 -5.42 2.39 -10.25
C ARG A 106 -6.82 1.81 -10.45
N TYR A 107 -7.79 2.32 -9.72
CA TYR A 107 -9.10 1.69 -9.63
C TYR A 107 -10.26 2.54 -10.16
N LEU A 108 -10.06 3.83 -10.46
CA LEU A 108 -11.14 4.71 -10.90
C LEU A 108 -11.80 4.22 -12.18
N ASP A 109 -11.00 3.91 -13.21
CA ASP A 109 -11.53 3.43 -14.50
C ASP A 109 -12.20 2.05 -14.37
N GLN A 110 -11.66 1.19 -13.48
CA GLN A 110 -12.20 -0.14 -13.22
C GLN A 110 -13.55 -0.07 -12.49
N LEU A 111 -13.63 0.72 -11.45
CA LEU A 111 -14.84 0.87 -10.65
C LEU A 111 -15.91 1.74 -11.35
N ASN A 112 -15.49 2.62 -12.26
CA ASN A 112 -16.32 3.51 -13.04
C ASN A 112 -17.47 4.17 -12.24
N PRO A 113 -17.17 4.86 -11.11
CA PRO A 113 -18.19 5.38 -10.22
C PRO A 113 -18.94 6.57 -10.85
N GLU A 114 -20.25 6.67 -10.58
CA GLU A 114 -21.01 7.88 -10.94
C GLU A 114 -20.60 9.08 -10.07
N GLN A 115 -20.28 8.83 -8.80
CA GLN A 115 -19.84 9.85 -7.85
C GLN A 115 -18.72 9.33 -6.97
N VAL A 116 -17.78 10.22 -6.64
CA VAL A 116 -16.69 9.98 -5.68
C VAL A 116 -16.90 10.84 -4.45
N ILE A 117 -16.94 10.22 -3.29
CA ILE A 117 -17.04 10.89 -1.99
C ILE A 117 -15.70 10.74 -1.30
N PHE A 118 -14.99 11.85 -1.12
CA PHE A 118 -13.74 11.90 -0.39
C PHE A 118 -13.95 12.46 1.01
N GLU A 119 -13.69 11.64 2.01
CA GLU A 119 -13.71 12.07 3.42
C GLU A 119 -12.52 12.98 3.69
N VAL A 120 -12.80 14.20 4.11
CA VAL A 120 -11.80 15.22 4.44
C VAL A 120 -11.66 15.33 5.96
N TYR A 121 -10.72 14.55 6.49
CA TYR A 121 -10.32 14.67 7.89
C TYR A 121 -9.01 15.48 7.97
N PRO A 122 -9.03 16.70 8.57
CA PRO A 122 -7.89 17.61 8.50
C PRO A 122 -6.55 17.01 8.95
N VAL A 123 -6.57 16.15 9.97
CA VAL A 123 -5.36 15.50 10.51
C VAL A 123 -4.63 14.66 9.45
N THR A 124 -5.34 14.04 8.50
CA THR A 124 -4.70 13.22 7.47
C THR A 124 -3.86 14.02 6.48
N PHE A 125 -4.07 15.33 6.40
CA PHE A 125 -3.25 16.25 5.58
C PHE A 125 -1.94 16.65 6.26
N GLU A 126 -1.81 16.41 7.56
CA GLU A 126 -0.59 16.66 8.33
C GLU A 126 0.26 15.40 8.53
N LEU A 127 -0.28 14.23 8.19
CA LEU A 127 0.44 12.95 8.32
C LEU A 127 1.51 12.82 7.23
N ASP A 128 2.62 12.17 7.59
CA ASP A 128 3.72 11.86 6.68
C ASP A 128 3.40 10.78 5.64
N GLY A 129 2.27 10.10 5.77
CA GLY A 129 1.83 9.04 4.87
C GLY A 129 2.56 7.70 5.02
N VAL A 130 3.45 7.57 6.02
CA VAL A 130 4.25 6.35 6.24
C VAL A 130 3.36 5.17 6.55
N GLU A 131 2.42 5.28 7.51
CA GLU A 131 1.54 4.19 7.93
C GLU A 131 0.72 3.65 6.75
N SER A 132 -0.02 4.50 6.07
CA SER A 132 -0.86 4.06 4.97
C SER A 132 -0.06 3.70 3.71
N GLY A 133 1.14 4.27 3.55
CA GLY A 133 2.06 3.90 2.48
C GLY A 133 2.57 2.47 2.62
N ILE A 134 3.03 2.07 3.81
CA ILE A 134 3.46 0.68 4.06
C ILE A 134 2.30 -0.32 3.97
N ASP A 135 1.10 0.08 4.41
CA ASP A 135 -0.10 -0.76 4.28
C ASP A 135 -0.45 -1.00 2.81
N LEU A 136 -0.41 0.04 1.99
CA LEU A 136 -0.64 -0.10 0.55
C LEU A 136 0.45 -0.94 -0.15
N ILE A 137 1.73 -0.73 0.21
CA ILE A 137 2.84 -1.55 -0.31
C ILE A 137 2.65 -3.03 0.04
N ALA A 138 2.19 -3.34 1.24
CA ALA A 138 1.99 -4.73 1.66
C ALA A 138 0.83 -5.41 0.94
N ASN A 139 -0.22 -4.68 0.57
CA ASN A 139 -1.51 -5.24 0.17
C ASN A 139 -1.89 -5.04 -1.30
N ASP A 140 -1.12 -4.27 -2.08
CA ASP A 140 -1.42 -3.99 -3.49
C ASP A 140 -0.30 -4.38 -4.45
N SER A 141 -0.51 -4.16 -5.75
CA SER A 141 0.46 -4.43 -6.81
C SER A 141 1.72 -3.58 -6.67
N LYS A 142 2.89 -4.21 -6.84
CA LYS A 142 4.21 -3.55 -6.74
C LYS A 142 4.58 -2.99 -8.12
N ASP A 143 4.26 -1.73 -8.35
CA ASP A 143 4.44 -1.05 -9.64
C ASP A 143 5.10 0.34 -9.48
N ILE A 144 5.16 1.07 -10.60
CA ILE A 144 5.76 2.41 -10.65
C ILE A 144 5.03 3.41 -9.75
N GLN A 145 3.71 3.27 -9.56
CA GLN A 145 2.94 4.20 -8.72
C GLN A 145 3.32 4.08 -7.24
N LEU A 146 3.59 2.85 -6.76
CA LEU A 146 4.12 2.66 -5.40
C LEU A 146 5.55 3.17 -5.25
N LEU A 147 6.37 3.07 -6.30
CA LEU A 147 7.71 3.65 -6.29
C LEU A 147 7.66 5.17 -6.20
N GLU A 148 6.80 5.82 -7.00
CA GLU A 148 6.59 7.28 -6.97
C GLU A 148 6.07 7.73 -5.61
N MET A 149 5.05 7.08 -5.07
CA MET A 149 4.53 7.34 -3.73
C MET A 149 5.62 7.21 -2.66
N SER A 150 6.43 6.15 -2.74
CA SER A 150 7.54 5.92 -1.80
C SER A 150 8.60 7.02 -1.89
N ALA A 151 8.86 7.54 -3.09
CA ALA A 151 9.78 8.65 -3.30
C ALA A 151 9.25 9.97 -2.74
N GLU A 152 7.94 10.21 -2.81
CA GLU A 152 7.29 11.39 -2.23
C GLU A 152 7.28 11.34 -0.69
N ILE A 153 6.98 10.18 -0.10
CA ILE A 153 7.05 9.97 1.36
C ILE A 153 8.49 10.06 1.86
N ASN A 154 9.43 9.52 1.08
CA ASN A 154 10.88 9.53 1.31
C ASN A 154 11.30 9.12 2.75
N HIS A 155 10.73 8.05 3.26
CA HIS A 155 11.01 7.56 4.60
C HIS A 155 11.71 6.17 4.55
N PRO A 156 12.76 5.91 5.37
CA PRO A 156 13.51 4.64 5.35
C PRO A 156 12.63 3.39 5.52
N LEU A 157 11.62 3.45 6.39
CA LEU A 157 10.67 2.36 6.60
C LEU A 157 9.90 2.02 5.31
N VAL A 158 9.47 3.04 4.56
CA VAL A 158 8.73 2.87 3.31
C VAL A 158 9.62 2.23 2.25
N TRP A 159 10.86 2.72 2.10
CA TRP A 159 11.83 2.17 1.15
C TRP A 159 12.20 0.71 1.46
N ASN A 160 12.42 0.40 2.73
CA ASN A 160 12.73 -0.97 3.17
C ASN A 160 11.54 -1.90 2.94
N THR A 161 10.33 -1.44 3.25
CA THR A 161 9.09 -2.21 3.01
C THR A 161 8.88 -2.45 1.52
N LEU A 162 9.10 -1.45 0.67
CA LEU A 162 8.99 -1.60 -0.78
C LEU A 162 10.05 -2.57 -1.34
N CYS A 163 11.30 -2.46 -0.89
CA CYS A 163 12.37 -3.37 -1.28
C CYS A 163 12.06 -4.82 -0.90
N TYR A 164 11.63 -5.04 0.33
CA TYR A 164 11.25 -6.35 0.85
C TYR A 164 10.04 -6.93 0.08
N ALA A 165 8.99 -6.13 -0.12
CA ALA A 165 7.81 -6.52 -0.87
C ALA A 165 8.15 -6.88 -2.33
N GLY A 166 9.01 -6.08 -2.98
CA GLY A 166 9.48 -6.35 -4.33
C GLY A 166 10.26 -7.67 -4.45
N MET A 167 11.14 -7.96 -3.48
CA MET A 167 11.86 -9.24 -3.43
C MET A 167 10.90 -10.43 -3.22
N ARG A 168 9.92 -10.31 -2.33
CA ARG A 168 8.88 -11.33 -2.14
C ARG A 168 8.10 -11.59 -3.41
N ALA A 169 7.65 -10.54 -4.08
CA ALA A 169 6.92 -10.63 -5.34
C ALA A 169 7.76 -11.31 -6.43
N ALA A 170 9.03 -10.93 -6.58
CA ALA A 170 9.97 -11.53 -7.53
C ALA A 170 10.21 -13.02 -7.27
N LEU A 171 10.18 -13.45 -6.01
CA LEU A 171 10.32 -14.85 -5.60
C LEU A 171 8.98 -15.62 -5.60
N GLY A 172 7.87 -14.96 -5.92
CA GLY A 172 6.54 -15.58 -5.93
C GLY A 172 5.98 -15.92 -4.55
N LEU A 173 6.52 -15.31 -3.49
CA LEU A 173 6.12 -15.58 -2.10
C LEU A 173 4.82 -14.87 -1.68
N ASP A 174 4.31 -13.96 -2.52
CA ASP A 174 3.05 -13.25 -2.26
C ASP A 174 1.81 -14.02 -2.78
N LYS A 175 2.01 -15.17 -3.44
CA LYS A 175 0.91 -15.96 -4.02
C LYS A 175 0.05 -16.67 -2.98
N ASP A 176 0.58 -16.90 -1.78
CA ASP A 176 -0.11 -17.58 -0.68
C ASP A 176 -1.04 -16.68 0.14
N LEU A 177 -1.12 -15.39 -0.22
CA LEU A 177 -2.04 -14.44 0.41
C LEU A 177 -3.48 -14.56 -0.11
N SER A 178 -3.78 -15.58 -0.88
CA SER A 178 -5.13 -15.93 -1.33
C SER A 178 -5.91 -16.66 -0.24
N GLU A 179 -6.14 -16.05 0.91
CA GLU A 179 -7.10 -16.62 1.85
C GLU A 179 -8.50 -16.58 1.22
N PRO A 180 -9.30 -17.65 1.40
CA PRO A 180 -10.68 -17.64 0.95
C PRO A 180 -11.42 -16.54 1.70
N VAL A 181 -12.14 -15.70 0.97
CA VAL A 181 -13.12 -14.78 1.53
C VAL A 181 -14.21 -15.66 2.16
N THR A 182 -14.20 -15.79 3.49
CA THR A 182 -15.27 -16.46 4.26
C THR A 182 -16.34 -15.44 4.62
#